data_df6712e1afa49bdcb8af35a72a456699
#
_entry.id   df6712e1afa49bdcb8af35a72a456699
#
_cell.length_a   1.000
_cell.length_b   1.000
_cell.length_c   1.000
_cell.angle_alpha   90.00
_cell.angle_beta   90.00
_cell.angle_gamma   90.00
#
_symmetry.space_group_name_H-M   'P 1'
#
loop_
_entity.id
_entity.type
_entity.pdbx_description
1 polymer ?
#
loop_
_entity_poly.entity_id
_entity_poly.type
_entity_poly.pdbx_seq_one_letter_code
_entity_poly.pdbx_strand_id
1 'polypeptide(L)'
;MKIRRRNRRRPIVSISAMSDIAFLLLIFILLISLINYRREIPIRYPEAETIETTQGDKNLEVWIDPTGGTFIQGVRYNLSGIEEIIVEGIQKNPSLRIHILADRETPYRYVHGVMEILRRLQHRVVSLVIRERKPE
;
A
#
# COMPACT_ATOMS: atom_id res chain seq x y z
N MET A 1 16.85 -74.33 -26.78
CA MET A 1 16.36 -73.32 -25.84
C MET A 1 16.04 -72.06 -26.63
N LYS A 2 14.77 -71.76 -26.91
CA LYS A 2 14.37 -70.56 -27.67
C LYS A 2 14.18 -69.41 -26.71
N ILE A 3 15.09 -68.44 -26.72
CA ILE A 3 14.96 -67.21 -25.95
C ILE A 3 13.93 -66.31 -26.64
N ARG A 4 12.74 -66.20 -26.04
CA ARG A 4 11.70 -65.26 -26.47
C ARG A 4 12.21 -63.85 -26.24
N ARG A 5 12.57 -63.12 -27.27
CA ARG A 5 12.83 -61.68 -27.19
C ARG A 5 11.56 -60.96 -26.72
N ARG A 6 11.56 -60.46 -25.52
CA ARG A 6 10.51 -59.62 -24.98
C ARG A 6 10.51 -58.31 -25.79
N ASN A 7 9.49 -58.16 -26.61
CA ASN A 7 9.32 -56.95 -27.42
C ASN A 7 9.02 -55.80 -26.47
N ARG A 8 10.02 -54.95 -26.22
CA ARG A 8 9.89 -53.71 -25.44
C ARG A 8 9.03 -52.78 -26.27
N ARG A 9 7.74 -52.70 -25.93
CA ARG A 9 6.86 -51.67 -26.47
C ARG A 9 7.45 -50.33 -26.06
N ARG A 10 7.79 -49.48 -27.02
CA ARG A 10 8.19 -48.09 -26.73
C ARG A 10 7.02 -47.39 -26.11
N PRO A 11 7.19 -46.65 -25.00
CA PRO A 11 6.12 -45.89 -24.43
C PRO A 11 5.69 -44.85 -25.45
N ILE A 12 4.50 -45.00 -25.98
CA ILE A 12 3.89 -44.01 -26.86
C ILE A 12 3.17 -43.05 -25.93
N VAL A 13 3.72 -41.85 -25.80
CA VAL A 13 3.06 -40.76 -25.10
C VAL A 13 1.85 -40.37 -25.92
N SER A 14 0.64 -40.52 -25.36
CA SER A 14 -0.58 -40.21 -26.08
C SER A 14 -0.67 -38.68 -26.31
N ILE A 15 -1.11 -38.28 -27.50
CA ILE A 15 -1.33 -36.90 -27.88
C ILE A 15 -2.31 -36.21 -26.90
N SER A 16 -3.28 -36.97 -26.38
CA SER A 16 -4.24 -36.51 -25.38
C SER A 16 -3.57 -36.10 -24.06
N ALA A 17 -2.56 -36.87 -23.59
CA ALA A 17 -1.82 -36.53 -22.39
C ALA A 17 -0.98 -35.27 -22.57
N MET A 18 -0.39 -35.08 -23.74
CA MET A 18 0.36 -33.88 -24.08
C MET A 18 -0.54 -32.64 -24.13
N SER A 19 -1.72 -32.77 -24.70
CA SER A 19 -2.71 -31.70 -24.78
C SER A 19 -3.20 -31.28 -23.39
N ASP A 20 -3.40 -32.22 -22.47
CA ASP A 20 -3.81 -31.94 -21.10
C ASP A 20 -2.74 -31.13 -20.33
N ILE A 21 -1.48 -31.55 -20.44
CA ILE A 21 -0.37 -30.80 -19.83
C ILE A 21 -0.29 -29.38 -20.39
N ALA A 22 -0.45 -29.20 -21.70
CA ALA A 22 -0.44 -27.89 -22.34
C ALA A 22 -1.61 -27.03 -21.84
N PHE A 23 -2.79 -27.62 -21.69
CA PHE A 23 -3.98 -26.94 -21.19
C PHE A 23 -3.85 -26.53 -19.72
N LEU A 24 -3.35 -27.41 -18.87
CA LEU A 24 -3.08 -27.08 -17.45
C LEU A 24 -2.03 -25.98 -17.32
N LEU A 25 -1.02 -25.99 -18.15
CA LEU A 25 0.01 -24.93 -18.18
C LEU A 25 -0.58 -23.59 -18.61
N LEU A 26 -1.48 -23.60 -19.59
CA LEU A 26 -2.20 -22.41 -20.05
C LEU A 26 -3.07 -21.81 -18.92
N ILE A 27 -3.84 -22.65 -18.23
CA ILE A 27 -4.67 -22.21 -17.09
C ILE A 27 -3.78 -21.64 -15.97
N PHE A 28 -2.65 -22.27 -15.67
CA PHE A 28 -1.72 -21.83 -14.66
C PHE A 28 -1.16 -20.43 -14.97
N ILE A 29 -0.74 -20.20 -16.21
CA ILE A 29 -0.24 -18.90 -16.66
C ILE A 29 -1.37 -17.85 -16.59
N LEU A 30 -2.59 -18.19 -16.97
CA LEU A 30 -3.74 -17.30 -16.86
C LEU A 30 -4.02 -16.90 -15.42
N LEU A 31 -3.97 -17.84 -14.47
CA LEU A 31 -4.19 -17.58 -13.05
C LEU A 31 -3.10 -16.67 -12.46
N ILE A 32 -1.84 -16.95 -12.79
CA ILE A 32 -0.72 -16.10 -12.36
C ILE A 32 -0.86 -14.68 -12.94
N SER A 33 -1.22 -14.58 -14.21
CA SER A 33 -1.44 -13.28 -14.86
C SER A 33 -2.57 -12.50 -14.18
N LEU A 34 -3.65 -13.16 -13.81
CA LEU A 34 -4.78 -12.53 -13.11
C LEU A 34 -4.40 -12.06 -11.69
N ILE A 35 -3.58 -12.83 -10.97
CA ILE A 35 -3.09 -12.47 -9.64
C ILE A 35 -2.15 -11.26 -9.72
N ASN A 36 -1.26 -11.23 -10.70
CA ASN A 36 -0.36 -10.11 -10.91
C ASN A 36 -1.11 -8.85 -11.34
N TYR A 37 -2.16 -8.98 -12.14
CA TYR A 37 -3.00 -7.84 -12.55
C TYR A 37 -3.70 -7.17 -11.36
N ARG A 38 -4.08 -7.93 -10.33
CA ARG A 38 -4.68 -7.36 -9.11
C ARG A 38 -3.70 -6.58 -8.23
N ARG A 39 -2.39 -6.81 -8.37
CA ARG A 39 -1.38 -6.09 -7.58
C ARG A 39 -1.04 -4.73 -8.19
N GLU A 40 -1.32 -4.55 -9.45
CA GLU A 40 -1.09 -3.30 -10.16
C GLU A 40 -2.43 -2.65 -10.56
N ILE A 41 -3.26 -2.33 -9.59
CA ILE A 41 -4.05 -1.14 -9.77
C ILE A 41 -3.10 -0.02 -9.29
N PRO A 42 -2.32 0.62 -10.17
CA PRO A 42 -1.85 1.94 -9.85
C PRO A 42 -3.15 2.73 -9.69
N ILE A 43 -3.49 3.07 -8.47
CA ILE A 43 -4.33 4.21 -8.25
C ILE A 43 -3.50 5.33 -8.85
N ARG A 44 -3.65 5.55 -10.14
CA ARG A 44 -3.31 6.81 -10.74
C ARG A 44 -4.23 7.78 -10.03
N TYR A 45 -3.69 8.40 -9.00
CA TYR A 45 -4.19 9.71 -8.66
C TYR A 45 -4.18 10.45 -10.00
N PRO A 46 -5.30 10.99 -10.47
CA PRO A 46 -5.23 11.89 -11.59
C PRO A 46 -4.13 12.89 -11.20
N GLU A 47 -3.02 12.86 -11.91
CA GLU A 47 -2.17 14.01 -12.00
C GLU A 47 -3.10 15.09 -12.53
N ALA A 48 -3.76 15.78 -11.63
CA ALA A 48 -4.29 17.08 -11.92
C ALA A 48 -3.06 17.93 -12.20
N GLU A 49 -2.64 17.94 -13.47
CA GLU A 49 -1.97 19.08 -14.03
C GLU A 49 -2.92 20.25 -13.84
N THR A 50 -2.84 20.81 -12.77
CA THR A 50 -3.27 22.11 -12.26
C THR A 50 -3.55 21.87 -10.78
N ILE A 51 -2.48 21.81 -10.01
CA ILE A 51 -2.58 22.08 -8.59
C ILE A 51 -2.99 23.55 -8.53
N GLU A 52 -4.27 23.79 -8.68
CA GLU A 52 -4.83 24.99 -8.12
C GLU A 52 -4.51 24.91 -6.63
N THR A 53 -3.83 25.92 -6.17
CA THR A 53 -3.34 26.18 -4.80
C THR A 53 -4.43 26.03 -3.71
N THR A 54 -5.63 25.66 -4.10
CA THR A 54 -6.83 25.52 -3.24
C THR A 54 -6.95 24.18 -2.52
N GLN A 55 -6.17 23.13 -2.88
CA GLN A 55 -6.25 21.84 -2.18
C GLN A 55 -5.26 21.71 -1.02
N GLY A 56 -4.21 22.53 -0.99
CA GLY A 56 -3.25 22.56 0.12
C GLY A 56 -3.89 22.98 1.46
N ASP A 57 -4.90 23.82 1.40
CA ASP A 57 -5.60 24.33 2.59
C ASP A 57 -6.63 23.33 3.17
N LYS A 58 -6.92 22.23 2.47
CA LYS A 58 -7.92 21.24 2.90
C LYS A 58 -7.30 20.00 3.54
N ASN A 59 -6.02 19.75 3.33
CA ASN A 59 -5.33 18.57 3.80
C ASN A 59 -4.09 18.96 4.60
N LEU A 60 -3.96 18.44 5.80
CA LEU A 60 -2.76 18.55 6.63
C LEU A 60 -2.11 17.18 6.74
N GLU A 61 -0.87 17.07 6.30
CA GLU A 61 -0.09 15.84 6.38
C GLU A 61 0.85 15.85 7.57
N VAL A 62 0.69 14.88 8.46
CA VAL A 62 1.57 14.66 9.61
C VAL A 62 2.39 13.40 9.37
N TRP A 63 3.69 13.55 9.23
CA TRP A 63 4.62 12.44 9.01
C TRP A 63 5.23 12.00 10.32
N ILE A 64 5.30 10.68 10.54
CA ILE A 64 5.91 10.08 11.72
C ILE A 64 7.01 9.13 11.27
N ASP A 65 8.24 9.41 11.69
CA ASP A 65 9.37 8.55 11.38
C ASP A 65 9.48 7.35 12.35
N PRO A 66 10.29 6.32 12.06
CA PRO A 66 10.46 5.17 12.94
C PRO A 66 11.07 5.51 14.31
N THR A 67 11.73 6.66 14.45
CA THR A 67 12.34 7.13 15.71
C THR A 67 11.38 7.94 16.59
N GLY A 68 10.16 8.19 16.10
CA GLY A 68 9.13 8.96 16.79
C GLY A 68 9.16 10.46 16.49
N GLY A 69 9.98 10.89 15.53
CA GLY A 69 9.96 12.26 15.03
C GLY A 69 8.68 12.55 14.27
N THR A 70 8.04 13.68 14.54
CA THR A 70 6.85 14.13 13.85
C THR A 70 7.17 15.36 13.00
N PHE A 71 6.69 15.35 11.75
CA PHE A 71 7.01 16.37 10.76
C PHE A 71 5.75 16.87 10.07
N ILE A 72 5.66 18.16 9.86
CA ILE A 72 4.66 18.80 9.01
C ILE A 72 5.41 19.65 7.98
N GLN A 73 5.13 19.43 6.70
CA GLN A 73 5.82 20.13 5.58
C GLN A 73 7.37 20.08 5.68
N GLY A 74 7.90 18.95 6.15
CA GLY A 74 9.35 18.74 6.29
C GLY A 74 9.99 19.37 7.53
N VAL A 75 9.23 20.09 8.35
CA VAL A 75 9.71 20.69 9.61
C VAL A 75 9.33 19.78 10.79
N ARG A 76 10.30 19.54 11.66
CA ARG A 76 10.09 18.72 12.85
C ARG A 76 9.41 19.51 13.95
N TYR A 77 8.36 18.91 14.52
CA TYR A 77 7.62 19.45 15.66
C TYR A 77 7.54 18.42 16.78
N ASN A 78 7.43 18.89 18.02
CA ASN A 78 7.02 18.06 19.13
C ASN A 78 5.49 17.90 19.13
N LEU A 79 4.95 17.02 19.98
CA LEU A 79 3.51 16.76 20.04
C LEU A 79 2.69 18.02 20.36
N SER A 80 3.20 18.91 21.22
CA SER A 80 2.52 20.19 21.54
C SER A 80 2.48 21.11 20.32
N GLY A 81 3.56 21.20 19.56
CA GLY A 81 3.60 21.98 18.31
C GLY A 81 2.66 21.42 17.23
N ILE A 82 2.55 20.09 17.13
CA ILE A 82 1.58 19.44 16.24
C ILE A 82 0.16 19.80 16.64
N GLU A 83 -0.15 19.77 17.94
CA GLU A 83 -1.47 20.12 18.46
C GLU A 83 -1.85 21.58 18.13
N GLU A 84 -0.92 22.52 18.32
CA GLU A 84 -1.15 23.93 17.98
C GLU A 84 -1.44 24.15 16.49
N ILE A 85 -0.67 23.48 15.61
CA ILE A 85 -0.87 23.59 14.17
C ILE A 85 -2.21 22.98 13.75
N ILE A 86 -2.58 21.85 14.33
CA ILE A 86 -3.88 21.21 14.06
C ILE A 86 -5.02 22.11 14.52
N VAL A 87 -4.95 22.66 15.71
CA VAL A 87 -5.97 23.58 16.26
C VAL A 87 -6.13 24.79 15.37
N GLU A 88 -5.02 25.41 14.98
CA GLU A 88 -5.03 26.56 14.07
C GLU A 88 -5.64 26.20 12.71
N GLY A 89 -5.27 25.05 12.15
CA GLY A 89 -5.79 24.56 10.88
C GLY A 89 -7.29 24.28 10.93
N ILE A 90 -7.79 23.68 12.01
CA ILE A 90 -9.22 23.41 12.21
C ILE A 90 -10.02 24.71 12.40
N GLN A 91 -9.45 25.69 13.08
CA GLN A 91 -10.09 27.01 13.24
C GLN A 91 -10.26 27.75 11.92
N LYS A 92 -9.26 27.64 11.04
CA LYS A 92 -9.32 28.22 9.69
C LYS A 92 -10.25 27.45 8.77
N ASN A 93 -10.26 26.12 8.88
CA ASN A 93 -11.08 25.24 8.07
C ASN A 93 -11.61 24.06 8.89
N PRO A 94 -12.88 24.09 9.34
CA PRO A 94 -13.49 22.98 10.09
C PRO A 94 -13.55 21.66 9.32
N SER A 95 -13.47 21.70 7.99
CA SER A 95 -13.45 20.52 7.11
C SER A 95 -12.05 20.02 6.79
N LEU A 96 -11.03 20.51 7.48
CA LEU A 96 -9.64 20.09 7.31
C LEU A 96 -9.50 18.58 7.47
N ARG A 97 -8.91 17.94 6.49
CA ARG A 97 -8.57 16.52 6.54
C ARG A 97 -7.15 16.35 7.05
N ILE A 98 -6.99 15.50 8.05
CA ILE A 98 -5.68 15.21 8.61
C ILE A 98 -5.25 13.83 8.15
N HIS A 99 -4.13 13.77 7.45
CA HIS A 99 -3.51 12.54 7.00
C HIS A 99 -2.29 12.25 7.87
N ILE A 100 -2.35 11.15 8.59
CA ILE A 100 -1.21 10.65 9.35
C ILE A 100 -0.46 9.67 8.46
N LEU A 101 0.78 9.98 8.13
CA LEU A 101 1.64 9.13 7.33
C LEU A 101 2.73 8.56 8.24
N ALA A 102 2.76 7.25 8.36
CA ALA A 102 3.76 6.53 9.14
C ALA A 102 4.48 5.52 8.28
N ASP A 103 5.76 5.31 8.55
CA ASP A 103 6.51 4.20 7.98
C ASP A 103 6.01 2.87 8.58
N ARG A 104 6.09 1.79 7.83
CA ARG A 104 5.73 0.44 8.29
C ARG A 104 6.48 0.04 9.56
N GLU A 105 7.72 0.49 9.71
CA GLU A 105 8.55 0.20 10.87
C GLU A 105 8.30 1.13 12.06
N THR A 106 7.44 2.14 11.91
CA THR A 106 7.12 3.09 12.98
C THR A 106 6.34 2.39 14.09
N PRO A 107 6.83 2.39 15.35
CA PRO A 107 6.09 1.85 16.48
C PRO A 107 4.75 2.55 16.66
N TYR A 108 3.69 1.77 16.88
CA TYR A 108 2.32 2.28 17.02
C TYR A 108 2.16 3.33 18.14
N ARG A 109 2.97 3.27 19.20
CA ARG A 109 2.95 4.23 20.29
C ARG A 109 3.12 5.68 19.82
N TYR A 110 3.89 5.92 18.76
CA TYR A 110 4.09 7.26 18.21
C TYR A 110 2.88 7.72 17.40
N VAL A 111 2.28 6.82 16.64
CA VAL A 111 1.01 7.06 15.93
C VAL A 111 -0.09 7.33 16.95
N HIS A 112 -0.13 6.56 18.03
CA HIS A 112 -1.11 6.71 19.10
C HIS A 112 -1.04 8.10 19.75
N GLY A 113 0.16 8.63 19.97
CA GLY A 113 0.34 9.99 20.51
C GLY A 113 -0.35 11.07 19.67
N VAL A 114 -0.22 11.01 18.35
CA VAL A 114 -0.91 11.93 17.44
C VAL A 114 -2.42 11.68 17.40
N MET A 115 -2.82 10.41 17.41
CA MET A 115 -4.24 10.04 17.44
C MET A 115 -4.96 10.51 18.72
N GLU A 116 -4.30 10.49 19.86
CA GLU A 116 -4.83 11.02 21.12
C GLU A 116 -5.10 12.53 21.06
N ILE A 117 -4.24 13.30 20.39
CA ILE A 117 -4.45 14.72 20.15
C ILE A 117 -5.73 14.93 19.34
N LEU A 118 -5.89 14.20 18.24
CA LEU A 118 -7.05 14.29 17.36
C LEU A 118 -8.34 13.88 18.08
N ARG A 119 -8.26 12.87 18.94
CA ARG A 119 -9.39 12.43 19.76
C ARG A 119 -9.82 13.49 20.75
N ARG A 120 -8.90 14.16 21.43
CA ARG A 120 -9.18 15.26 22.34
C ARG A 120 -9.86 16.43 21.63
N LEU A 121 -9.43 16.72 20.41
CA LEU A 121 -10.00 17.77 19.58
C LEU A 121 -11.32 17.37 18.93
N GLN A 122 -11.79 16.13 19.14
CA GLN A 122 -13.00 15.56 18.53
C GLN A 122 -13.04 15.69 16.99
N HIS A 123 -11.90 15.72 16.37
CA HIS A 123 -11.80 15.80 14.92
C HIS A 123 -12.07 14.45 14.28
N ARG A 124 -13.06 14.38 13.37
CA ARG A 124 -13.55 13.13 12.78
C ARG A 124 -12.93 12.81 11.42
N VAL A 125 -12.34 13.78 10.76
CA VAL A 125 -11.83 13.61 9.40
C VAL A 125 -10.33 13.29 9.42
N VAL A 126 -10.01 12.04 9.76
CA VAL A 126 -8.64 11.54 9.89
C VAL A 126 -8.45 10.34 8.97
N SER A 127 -7.33 10.28 8.29
CA SER A 127 -6.89 9.15 7.49
C SER A 127 -5.50 8.69 7.92
N LEU A 128 -5.35 7.41 8.20
CA LEU A 128 -4.05 6.80 8.48
C LEU A 128 -3.52 6.12 7.22
N VAL A 129 -2.36 6.53 6.77
CA VAL A 129 -1.66 5.95 5.61
C VAL A 129 -0.33 5.36 6.06
N ILE A 130 -0.18 4.05 5.89
CA ILE A 130 1.08 3.36 6.15
C ILE A 130 1.84 3.26 4.84
N ARG A 131 3.03 3.83 4.77
CA ARG A 131 3.93 3.73 3.61
C ARG A 131 5.02 2.69 3.85
N GLU A 132 5.24 1.84 2.86
CA GLU A 132 6.47 1.07 2.78
C GLU A 132 7.56 1.97 2.22
N ARG A 133 8.66 2.09 2.96
CA ARG A 133 9.87 2.70 2.43
C ARG A 133 10.40 1.80 1.32
N LYS A 134 10.36 2.27 0.08
CA LYS A 134 10.99 1.57 -1.02
C LYS A 134 12.50 1.54 -0.73
N PRO A 135 13.15 0.37 -0.68
CA PRO A 135 14.59 0.33 -0.53
C PRO A 135 15.20 1.01 -1.76
N GLU A 136 16.02 2.01 -1.53
CA GLU A 136 16.89 2.56 -2.57
C GLU A 136 17.95 1.53 -2.96
#